data_fba2158255b427ce7c50f47711771512
#
_entry.id   fba2158255b427ce7c50f47711771512
#
_cell.length_a   1.000
_cell.length_b   1.000
_cell.length_c   1.000
_cell.angle_alpha   90.00
_cell.angle_beta   90.00
_cell.angle_gamma   90.00
#
_symmetry.space_group_name_H-M   'P 1'
#
loop_
_entity.id
_entity.type
_entity.pdbx_description
1 polymer ?
#
loop_
_entity_poly.entity_id
_entity_poly.type
_entity_poly.pdbx_seq_one_letter_code
_entity_poly.pdbx_strand_id
1 'polypeptide(L)'
;IYCQFKADNVNRTGLNSEPIKPYANYFVPNRGYQDTFADWDAKVKGAYPLQAYTPHYMRRAHTCYDNMTWTQEAFRNPVFMNAQDAEERGIEAGDTVVCYNDFGRMLRIAQPLQGMMPGTVGIPHGVRSLFDESDPAGIVDRGGSEQMLSDGQQSNYFPQVDGYNSLLIEIEKYDGEALVEDCDRGPFLAAGIDAEGTP
;
A
#
# COMPACT_ATOMS: atom_id res chain seq x y z
N ILE A 1 -6.27 -1.33 -32.59
CA ILE A 1 -5.68 -0.75 -33.81
C ILE A 1 -4.18 -0.54 -33.65
N TYR A 2 -3.69 -0.16 -32.51
CA TYR A 2 -2.28 0.16 -32.31
C TYR A 2 -1.52 -0.90 -31.46
N CYS A 3 -2.12 -2.06 -31.23
CA CYS A 3 -1.49 -3.12 -30.43
C CYS A 3 -0.22 -3.66 -31.09
N GLN A 4 -0.16 -3.75 -32.41
CA GLN A 4 1.04 -4.18 -33.10
C GLN A 4 2.23 -3.24 -32.90
N PHE A 5 2.01 -1.94 -32.95
CA PHE A 5 3.06 -0.97 -32.67
C PHE A 5 3.59 -1.11 -31.24
N LYS A 6 2.70 -1.32 -30.27
CA LYS A 6 3.08 -1.53 -28.88
C LYS A 6 3.83 -2.85 -28.69
N ALA A 7 3.36 -3.92 -29.32
CA ALA A 7 4.03 -5.22 -29.30
C ALA A 7 5.45 -5.14 -29.83
N ASP A 8 5.62 -4.50 -30.99
CA ASP A 8 6.94 -4.30 -31.60
C ASP A 8 7.87 -3.49 -30.70
N ASN A 9 7.33 -2.49 -30.01
CA ASN A 9 8.10 -1.64 -29.12
C ASN A 9 8.52 -2.38 -27.84
N VAL A 10 7.63 -3.16 -27.24
CA VAL A 10 7.92 -4.00 -26.06
C VAL A 10 8.97 -5.06 -26.43
N ASN A 11 8.81 -5.74 -27.55
CA ASN A 11 9.77 -6.74 -28.01
C ASN A 11 11.16 -6.15 -28.28
N ARG A 12 11.26 -4.90 -28.72
CA ARG A 12 12.55 -4.19 -28.87
C ARG A 12 13.25 -3.94 -27.55
N THR A 13 12.50 -3.72 -26.49
CA THR A 13 13.07 -3.46 -25.17
C THR A 13 13.45 -4.72 -24.42
N GLY A 14 13.11 -5.90 -24.94
CA GLY A 14 13.42 -7.20 -24.34
C GLY A 14 12.69 -7.48 -23.03
N LEU A 15 11.71 -6.66 -22.68
CA LEU A 15 10.98 -6.76 -21.41
C LEU A 15 9.92 -7.86 -21.41
N ASN A 16 9.57 -8.38 -22.57
CA ASN A 16 8.62 -9.47 -22.68
C ASN A 16 8.90 -10.29 -23.95
N SER A 17 8.83 -11.59 -23.83
CA SER A 17 8.97 -12.53 -24.95
C SER A 17 7.66 -12.76 -25.72
N GLU A 18 6.51 -12.35 -25.15
CA GLU A 18 5.22 -12.56 -25.80
C GLU A 18 4.70 -11.28 -26.47
N PRO A 19 4.26 -11.35 -27.74
CA PRO A 19 3.69 -10.20 -28.41
C PRO A 19 2.35 -9.79 -27.79
N ILE A 20 2.14 -8.47 -27.64
CA ILE A 20 0.86 -7.91 -27.19
C ILE A 20 -0.21 -8.24 -28.23
N LYS A 21 -1.27 -8.94 -27.80
CA LYS A 21 -2.35 -9.35 -28.66
C LYS A 21 -3.30 -8.17 -28.97
N PRO A 22 -3.88 -8.09 -30.17
CA PRO A 22 -4.79 -6.99 -30.55
C PRO A 22 -6.23 -7.14 -30.01
N TYR A 23 -6.41 -7.94 -28.97
CA TYR A 23 -7.70 -8.20 -28.32
C TYR A 23 -7.52 -8.31 -26.81
N ALA A 24 -8.61 -8.13 -26.08
CA ALA A 24 -8.62 -8.31 -24.64
C ALA A 24 -8.19 -9.73 -24.26
N ASN A 25 -7.26 -9.82 -23.34
CA ASN A 25 -6.63 -11.06 -22.94
C ASN A 25 -6.38 -11.03 -21.43
N TYR A 26 -6.50 -12.18 -20.77
CA TYR A 26 -6.12 -12.32 -19.38
C TYR A 26 -4.63 -12.53 -19.26
N PHE A 27 -4.01 -11.79 -18.39
CA PHE A 27 -2.63 -12.00 -17.98
C PHE A 27 -2.60 -12.34 -16.49
N VAL A 28 -1.79 -13.30 -16.14
CA VAL A 28 -1.55 -13.62 -14.73
C VAL A 28 -0.88 -12.41 -14.09
N PRO A 29 -1.46 -11.80 -13.05
CA PRO A 29 -0.81 -10.71 -12.32
C PRO A 29 0.48 -11.18 -11.67
N ASN A 30 1.44 -10.28 -11.47
CA ASN A 30 2.72 -10.60 -10.82
C ASN A 30 2.52 -11.14 -9.40
N ARG A 31 1.48 -10.67 -8.73
CA ARG A 31 1.05 -11.12 -7.40
C ARG A 31 -0.47 -11.09 -7.37
N GLY A 32 -1.06 -12.24 -7.65
CA GLY A 32 -2.49 -12.41 -7.65
C GLY A 32 -3.04 -12.98 -6.34
N TYR A 33 -4.34 -13.14 -6.29
CA TYR A 33 -5.00 -13.73 -5.14
C TYR A 33 -4.49 -15.15 -4.79
N GLN A 34 -4.10 -15.94 -5.79
CA GLN A 34 -3.55 -17.27 -5.57
C GLN A 34 -2.24 -17.24 -4.78
N ASP A 35 -1.46 -16.18 -4.95
CA ASP A 35 -0.16 -16.01 -4.27
C ASP A 35 -0.31 -15.64 -2.78
N THR A 36 -1.54 -15.36 -2.31
CA THR A 36 -1.84 -15.25 -0.87
C THR A 36 -1.83 -16.61 -0.16
N PHE A 37 -1.71 -17.70 -0.91
CA PHE A 37 -1.69 -19.06 -0.39
C PHE A 37 -0.29 -19.67 -0.54
N ALA A 38 0.18 -20.34 0.49
CA ALA A 38 1.36 -21.20 0.42
C ALA A 38 1.06 -22.50 -0.35
N ASP A 39 -0.20 -22.97 -0.25
CA ASP A 39 -0.74 -24.07 -1.02
C ASP A 39 -2.15 -23.71 -1.48
N TRP A 40 -2.27 -23.41 -2.79
CA TRP A 40 -3.55 -23.02 -3.39
C TRP A 40 -4.57 -24.15 -3.40
N ASP A 41 -4.14 -25.37 -3.65
CA ASP A 41 -5.05 -26.52 -3.77
C ASP A 41 -5.59 -26.95 -2.41
N ALA A 42 -4.74 -26.97 -1.40
CA ALA A 42 -5.10 -27.25 -0.03
C ALA A 42 -5.71 -26.03 0.72
N LYS A 43 -5.72 -24.85 0.08
CA LYS A 43 -6.20 -23.57 0.67
C LYS A 43 -5.46 -23.14 1.94
N VAL A 44 -4.19 -23.51 2.03
CA VAL A 44 -3.32 -23.09 3.14
C VAL A 44 -2.80 -21.69 2.86
N LYS A 45 -3.10 -20.73 3.74
CA LYS A 45 -2.63 -19.34 3.61
C LYS A 45 -1.11 -19.24 3.74
N GLY A 46 -0.52 -18.33 2.99
CA GLY A 46 0.90 -17.99 3.04
C GLY A 46 1.24 -16.96 4.12
N ALA A 47 2.47 -16.53 4.13
CA ALA A 47 2.97 -15.52 5.07
C ALA A 47 2.28 -14.15 4.89
N TYR A 48 1.85 -13.83 3.66
CA TYR A 48 1.17 -12.57 3.31
C TYR A 48 -0.21 -12.88 2.74
N PRO A 49 -1.20 -13.17 3.61
CA PRO A 49 -2.49 -13.72 3.20
C PRO A 49 -3.49 -12.67 2.71
N LEU A 50 -3.15 -11.38 2.80
CA LEU A 50 -4.01 -10.27 2.43
C LEU A 50 -3.53 -9.65 1.11
N GLN A 51 -4.46 -9.45 0.18
CA GLN A 51 -4.20 -8.72 -1.05
C GLN A 51 -4.57 -7.25 -0.89
N ALA A 52 -3.58 -6.36 -1.02
CA ALA A 52 -3.79 -4.94 -0.89
C ALA A 52 -3.87 -4.25 -2.26
N TYR A 53 -4.70 -3.20 -2.33
CA TYR A 53 -4.82 -2.28 -3.44
C TYR A 53 -4.74 -0.84 -2.95
N THR A 54 -4.44 0.09 -3.84
CA THR A 54 -4.18 1.49 -3.48
C THR A 54 -5.27 2.42 -4.02
N PRO A 55 -6.40 2.58 -3.29
CA PRO A 55 -7.49 3.44 -3.73
C PRO A 55 -7.16 4.93 -3.59
N HIS A 56 -7.83 5.76 -4.39
CA HIS A 56 -7.95 7.18 -4.09
C HIS A 56 -8.79 7.40 -2.84
N TYR A 57 -8.47 8.46 -2.08
CA TYR A 57 -9.18 8.80 -0.86
C TYR A 57 -9.38 10.31 -0.74
N MET A 58 -10.46 10.72 -0.10
CA MET A 58 -10.89 12.13 -0.06
C MET A 58 -9.91 13.08 0.61
N ARG A 59 -9.00 12.55 1.43
CA ARG A 59 -7.98 13.37 2.11
C ARG A 59 -7.03 14.06 1.13
N ARG A 60 -6.70 13.42 0.00
CA ARG A 60 -5.65 13.87 -0.90
C ARG A 60 -5.89 13.49 -2.36
N ALA A 61 -5.25 14.20 -3.28
CA ALA A 61 -5.17 13.85 -4.69
C ALA A 61 -3.72 13.45 -5.00
N HIS A 62 -3.45 12.14 -5.07
CA HIS A 62 -2.07 11.63 -5.01
C HIS A 62 -1.36 12.17 -3.77
N THR A 63 -0.26 12.92 -3.91
CA THR A 63 0.44 13.57 -2.79
C THR A 63 -0.02 15.01 -2.52
N CYS A 64 -0.89 15.55 -3.38
CA CYS A 64 -1.40 16.92 -3.21
C CYS A 64 -2.38 16.97 -2.04
N TYR A 65 -2.30 18.05 -1.27
CA TYR A 65 -3.16 18.36 -0.11
C TYR A 65 -2.91 17.50 1.14
N ASP A 66 -1.97 16.56 1.13
CA ASP A 66 -1.69 15.72 2.29
C ASP A 66 -1.15 16.51 3.49
N ASN A 67 -0.54 17.67 3.25
CA ASN A 67 -0.01 18.58 4.25
C ASN A 67 -0.99 19.68 4.73
N MET A 68 -2.24 19.65 4.28
CA MET A 68 -3.24 20.63 4.68
C MET A 68 -3.92 20.18 5.97
N THR A 69 -3.82 20.99 7.04
CA THR A 69 -4.36 20.66 8.37
C THR A 69 -5.85 20.35 8.33
N TRP A 70 -6.65 21.12 7.60
CA TRP A 70 -8.09 20.89 7.53
C TRP A 70 -8.47 19.58 6.83
N THR A 71 -7.67 19.07 5.87
CA THR A 71 -7.91 17.74 5.29
C THR A 71 -7.49 16.63 6.25
N GLN A 72 -6.44 16.86 7.04
CA GLN A 72 -5.99 15.95 8.08
C GLN A 72 -7.01 15.83 9.22
N GLU A 73 -7.59 16.94 9.66
CA GLU A 73 -8.66 16.97 10.65
C GLU A 73 -9.94 16.26 10.16
N ALA A 74 -10.28 16.43 8.87
CA ALA A 74 -11.47 15.82 8.29
C ALA A 74 -11.31 14.31 8.02
N PHE A 75 -10.11 13.88 7.66
CA PHE A 75 -9.85 12.53 7.19
C PHE A 75 -8.53 11.98 7.75
N ARG A 76 -8.62 10.93 8.54
CA ARG A 76 -7.45 10.18 9.01
C ARG A 76 -6.68 9.55 7.86
N ASN A 77 -5.58 8.89 8.17
CA ASN A 77 -4.80 8.10 7.23
C ASN A 77 -5.02 6.60 7.47
N PRO A 78 -6.16 6.03 7.05
CA PRO A 78 -6.55 4.68 7.39
C PRO A 78 -5.87 3.62 6.53
N VAL A 79 -5.91 2.39 7.03
CA VAL A 79 -5.94 1.17 6.24
C VAL A 79 -7.34 0.56 6.38
N PHE A 80 -8.00 0.35 5.24
CA PHE A 80 -9.30 -0.30 5.20
C PHE A 80 -9.11 -1.81 5.13
N MET A 81 -9.80 -2.55 5.98
CA MET A 81 -9.76 -4.01 5.98
C MET A 81 -11.14 -4.59 6.28
N ASN A 82 -11.36 -5.85 5.94
CA ASN A 82 -12.59 -6.52 6.28
C ASN A 82 -12.73 -6.65 7.80
N ALA A 83 -13.95 -6.49 8.33
CA ALA A 83 -14.19 -6.53 9.77
C ALA A 83 -13.90 -7.90 10.38
N GLN A 84 -14.15 -9.00 9.65
CA GLN A 84 -13.82 -10.35 10.12
C GLN A 84 -12.30 -10.58 10.14
N ASP A 85 -11.58 -10.13 9.10
CA ASP A 85 -10.11 -10.23 9.06
C ASP A 85 -9.46 -9.43 10.20
N ALA A 86 -10.09 -8.30 10.61
CA ALA A 86 -9.65 -7.51 11.76
C ALA A 86 -9.91 -8.24 13.08
N GLU A 87 -11.10 -8.82 13.26
CA GLU A 87 -11.48 -9.58 14.45
C GLU A 87 -10.54 -10.78 14.66
N GLU A 88 -10.23 -11.53 13.60
CA GLU A 88 -9.29 -12.66 13.65
C GLU A 88 -7.87 -12.27 14.12
N ARG A 89 -7.49 -10.99 13.92
CA ARG A 89 -6.20 -10.42 14.32
C ARG A 89 -6.24 -9.61 15.62
N GLY A 90 -7.40 -9.54 16.27
CA GLY A 90 -7.60 -8.72 17.47
C GLY A 90 -7.44 -7.22 17.24
N ILE A 91 -7.74 -6.75 16.01
CA ILE A 91 -7.60 -5.35 15.59
C ILE A 91 -8.95 -4.66 15.69
N GLU A 92 -8.98 -3.52 16.38
CA GLU A 92 -10.15 -2.67 16.52
C GLU A 92 -10.01 -1.38 15.69
N ALA A 93 -11.13 -0.72 15.44
CA ALA A 93 -11.13 0.57 14.75
C ALA A 93 -10.35 1.62 15.54
N GLY A 94 -9.39 2.28 14.90
CA GLY A 94 -8.53 3.27 15.53
C GLY A 94 -7.21 2.73 16.09
N ASP A 95 -7.02 1.42 16.10
CA ASP A 95 -5.72 0.86 16.47
C ASP A 95 -4.62 1.28 15.50
N THR A 96 -3.43 1.52 16.02
CA THR A 96 -2.24 1.59 15.19
C THR A 96 -1.84 0.17 14.79
N VAL A 97 -1.72 -0.05 13.49
CA VAL A 97 -1.34 -1.33 12.92
C VAL A 97 -0.10 -1.20 12.05
N VAL A 98 0.70 -2.25 12.01
CA VAL A 98 1.80 -2.40 11.08
C VAL A 98 1.33 -3.24 9.88
N CYS A 99 1.47 -2.68 8.69
CA CYS A 99 1.32 -3.40 7.43
C CYS A 99 2.72 -3.72 6.91
N TYR A 100 2.98 -4.98 6.58
CA TYR A 100 4.33 -5.40 6.21
C TYR A 100 4.36 -6.54 5.20
N ASN A 101 5.51 -6.68 4.57
CA ASN A 101 5.92 -7.81 3.73
C ASN A 101 7.44 -7.89 3.68
N ASP A 102 8.00 -8.69 2.74
CA ASP A 102 9.46 -8.85 2.56
C ASP A 102 10.19 -7.55 2.17
N PHE A 103 9.48 -6.51 1.69
CA PHE A 103 10.09 -5.28 1.18
C PHE A 103 10.14 -4.19 2.23
N GLY A 104 9.20 -4.17 3.17
CA GLY A 104 9.18 -3.14 4.19
C GLY A 104 7.98 -3.21 5.13
N ARG A 105 7.94 -2.19 5.99
CA ARG A 105 6.96 -2.05 7.07
C ARG A 105 6.45 -0.61 7.11
N MET A 106 5.15 -0.43 7.30
CA MET A 106 4.54 0.89 7.47
C MET A 106 3.43 0.86 8.50
N LEU A 107 3.17 1.98 9.14
CA LEU A 107 2.09 2.13 10.13
C LEU A 107 0.88 2.84 9.53
N ARG A 108 -0.31 2.41 9.93
CA ARG A 108 -1.59 3.02 9.60
C ARG A 108 -2.56 2.93 10.78
N ILE A 109 -3.65 3.67 10.68
CA ILE A 109 -4.78 3.54 11.60
C ILE A 109 -5.78 2.55 11.01
N ALA A 110 -6.12 1.51 11.75
CA ALA A 110 -7.05 0.49 11.31
C ALA A 110 -8.47 1.05 11.17
N GLN A 111 -9.10 0.72 10.04
CA GLN A 111 -10.52 1.01 9.81
C GLN A 111 -11.22 -0.24 9.25
N PRO A 112 -11.69 -1.12 10.14
CA PRO A 112 -12.48 -2.29 9.73
C PRO A 112 -13.81 -1.89 9.11
N LEU A 113 -14.18 -2.54 8.01
CA LEU A 113 -15.40 -2.29 7.25
C LEU A 113 -16.14 -3.59 6.95
N GLN A 114 -17.46 -3.62 7.24
CA GLN A 114 -18.33 -4.75 6.93
C GLN A 114 -18.50 -5.01 5.42
N GLY A 115 -18.45 -3.93 4.62
CA GLY A 115 -18.63 -4.01 3.17
C GLY A 115 -17.37 -4.38 2.38
N MET A 116 -16.24 -4.60 3.05
CA MET A 116 -15.01 -5.00 2.39
C MET A 116 -14.96 -6.51 2.20
N MET A 117 -14.45 -6.96 1.07
CA MET A 117 -14.29 -8.40 0.81
C MET A 117 -13.21 -8.99 1.75
N PRO A 118 -13.47 -10.14 2.38
CA PRO A 118 -12.45 -10.82 3.19
C PRO A 118 -11.18 -11.12 2.39
N GLY A 119 -10.02 -10.96 3.03
CA GLY A 119 -8.72 -11.15 2.41
C GLY A 119 -8.25 -9.98 1.54
N THR A 120 -9.00 -8.86 1.51
CA THR A 120 -8.60 -7.66 0.77
C THR A 120 -8.39 -6.46 1.69
N VAL A 121 -7.44 -5.59 1.30
CA VAL A 121 -7.04 -4.42 2.07
C VAL A 121 -6.94 -3.21 1.16
N GLY A 122 -7.52 -2.08 1.56
CA GLY A 122 -7.40 -0.80 0.87
C GLY A 122 -6.40 0.11 1.58
N ILE A 123 -5.31 0.46 0.90
CA ILE A 123 -4.30 1.38 1.42
C ILE A 123 -4.33 2.67 0.59
N PRO A 124 -4.99 3.74 1.06
CA PRO A 124 -5.02 5.01 0.32
C PRO A 124 -3.61 5.52 0.02
N HIS A 125 -3.33 5.77 -1.27
CA HIS A 125 -2.00 6.16 -1.71
C HIS A 125 -1.71 7.67 -1.56
N GLY A 126 -0.44 8.02 -1.75
CA GLY A 126 0.00 9.41 -1.84
C GLY A 126 0.42 10.03 -0.51
N VAL A 127 0.81 9.23 0.44
CA VAL A 127 1.31 9.67 1.73
C VAL A 127 2.80 9.98 1.64
N ARG A 128 3.24 10.96 2.42
CA ARG A 128 4.66 11.23 2.62
C ARG A 128 5.25 10.26 3.64
N SER A 129 6.35 9.61 3.29
CA SER A 129 7.08 8.73 4.21
C SER A 129 7.70 9.51 5.37
N LEU A 130 7.69 8.87 6.55
CA LEU A 130 8.37 9.34 7.76
C LEU A 130 9.05 8.13 8.40
N PHE A 131 10.32 7.94 8.10
CA PHE A 131 11.07 6.77 8.53
C PHE A 131 11.47 6.88 10.00
N ASP A 132 11.22 5.80 10.74
CA ASP A 132 11.70 5.58 12.09
C ASP A 132 12.69 4.40 12.06
N GLU A 133 13.97 4.72 12.34
CA GLU A 133 15.06 3.75 12.39
C GLU A 133 15.26 3.17 13.78
N SER A 134 14.52 3.66 14.78
CA SER A 134 14.64 3.22 16.18
C SER A 134 13.77 2.00 16.51
N ASP A 135 12.87 1.59 15.61
CA ASP A 135 12.02 0.42 15.82
C ASP A 135 12.89 -0.85 15.91
N PRO A 136 12.75 -1.67 16.97
CA PRO A 136 13.57 -2.87 17.17
C PRO A 136 13.43 -3.93 16.07
N ALA A 137 12.30 -3.94 15.36
CA ALA A 137 12.05 -4.86 14.25
C ALA A 137 12.58 -4.36 12.90
N GLY A 138 13.29 -3.23 12.88
CA GLY A 138 13.86 -2.60 11.70
C GLY A 138 13.11 -1.35 11.28
N ILE A 139 13.57 -0.68 10.23
CA ILE A 139 12.97 0.57 9.73
C ILE A 139 11.46 0.41 9.51
N VAL A 140 10.69 1.33 10.08
CA VAL A 140 9.25 1.41 9.87
C VAL A 140 8.88 2.79 9.33
N ASP A 141 7.98 2.86 8.36
CA ASP A 141 7.45 4.14 7.88
C ASP A 141 6.22 4.55 8.68
N ARG A 142 6.39 5.48 9.61
CA ARG A 142 5.32 6.06 10.42
C ARG A 142 4.39 6.98 9.62
N GLY A 143 4.84 7.46 8.46
CA GLY A 143 4.00 8.18 7.50
C GLY A 143 2.99 7.26 6.83
N GLY A 144 3.36 6.00 6.65
CA GLY A 144 2.49 4.96 6.12
C GLY A 144 2.41 4.93 4.61
N SER A 145 3.52 5.13 3.91
CA SER A 145 3.57 5.03 2.45
C SER A 145 3.49 3.59 1.98
N GLU A 146 2.54 3.30 1.12
CA GLU A 146 2.37 2.00 0.46
C GLU A 146 3.57 1.60 -0.41
N GLN A 147 4.40 2.57 -0.77
CA GLN A 147 5.64 2.33 -1.53
C GLN A 147 6.62 1.41 -0.78
N MET A 148 6.56 1.41 0.55
CA MET A 148 7.36 0.51 1.38
C MET A 148 7.05 -0.98 1.14
N LEU A 149 5.86 -1.28 0.64
CA LEU A 149 5.38 -2.64 0.42
C LEU A 149 5.56 -3.10 -1.04
N SER A 150 6.09 -2.23 -1.90
CA SER A 150 6.30 -2.51 -3.32
C SER A 150 7.76 -2.93 -3.57
N ASP A 151 7.92 -3.91 -4.45
CA ASP A 151 9.24 -4.29 -4.98
C ASP A 151 9.73 -3.39 -6.11
N GLY A 152 8.92 -2.41 -6.52
CA GLY A 152 9.21 -1.54 -7.66
C GLY A 152 9.24 -2.27 -9.00
N GLN A 153 8.80 -3.53 -9.06
CA GLN A 153 8.75 -4.26 -10.32
C GLN A 153 7.66 -3.72 -11.23
N GLN A 154 8.06 -3.46 -12.44
CA GLN A 154 7.16 -3.05 -13.49
C GLN A 154 6.33 -4.24 -13.98
N SER A 155 5.13 -3.94 -14.48
CA SER A 155 4.33 -4.95 -15.16
C SER A 155 5.12 -5.61 -16.29
N ASN A 156 5.06 -6.93 -16.37
CA ASN A 156 5.74 -7.72 -17.43
C ASN A 156 5.35 -7.26 -18.85
N TYR A 157 4.21 -6.63 -19.02
CA TYR A 157 3.67 -6.23 -20.32
C TYR A 157 3.78 -4.75 -20.62
N PHE A 158 3.84 -3.92 -19.58
CA PHE A 158 3.92 -2.47 -19.70
C PHE A 158 4.95 -1.93 -18.72
N PRO A 159 6.18 -1.70 -19.17
CA PRO A 159 7.28 -1.28 -18.30
C PRO A 159 7.07 0.09 -17.63
N GLN A 160 5.97 0.77 -17.92
CA GLN A 160 5.62 2.05 -17.33
C GLN A 160 4.42 1.94 -16.36
N VAL A 161 3.94 0.73 -16.08
CA VAL A 161 2.82 0.48 -15.18
C VAL A 161 3.30 -0.40 -14.04
N ASP A 162 3.39 0.19 -12.87
CA ASP A 162 3.75 -0.52 -11.66
C ASP A 162 2.58 -1.31 -11.09
N GLY A 163 2.87 -2.42 -10.45
CA GLY A 163 1.87 -3.32 -9.88
C GLY A 163 1.29 -2.88 -8.54
N TYR A 164 1.07 -1.58 -8.31
CA TYR A 164 0.62 -1.03 -7.02
C TYR A 164 -0.70 -1.58 -6.48
N ASN A 165 -1.51 -2.18 -7.32
CA ASN A 165 -2.78 -2.79 -6.92
C ASN A 165 -2.68 -4.31 -6.73
N SER A 166 -1.48 -4.84 -6.58
CA SER A 166 -1.20 -6.26 -6.45
C SER A 166 -0.20 -6.52 -5.32
N LEU A 167 -0.33 -5.83 -4.19
CA LEU A 167 0.53 -6.02 -3.04
C LEU A 167 0.02 -7.18 -2.19
N LEU A 168 0.92 -8.03 -1.72
CA LEU A 168 0.63 -9.07 -0.72
C LEU A 168 1.24 -8.63 0.60
N ILE A 169 0.44 -8.66 1.65
CA ILE A 169 0.81 -8.14 2.96
C ILE A 169 0.24 -8.98 4.10
N GLU A 170 0.80 -8.78 5.28
CA GLU A 170 0.16 -9.08 6.56
C GLU A 170 -0.05 -7.79 7.35
N ILE A 171 -1.04 -7.81 8.24
CA ILE A 171 -1.36 -6.69 9.14
C ILE A 171 -1.45 -7.21 10.57
N GLU A 172 -0.73 -6.55 11.47
CA GLU A 172 -0.75 -6.87 12.89
C GLU A 172 -0.98 -5.59 13.71
N LYS A 173 -1.51 -5.76 14.91
CA LYS A 173 -1.55 -4.67 15.89
C LYS A 173 -0.12 -4.27 16.25
N TYR A 174 0.18 -2.97 16.14
CA TYR A 174 1.51 -2.47 16.47
C TYR A 174 1.69 -2.37 17.97
N ASP A 175 2.78 -2.93 18.49
CA ASP A 175 3.12 -2.98 19.92
C ASP A 175 4.03 -1.83 20.36
N GLY A 176 4.50 -0.99 19.43
CA GLY A 176 5.32 0.19 19.70
C GLY A 176 4.50 1.44 20.00
N GLU A 177 5.13 2.60 19.85
CA GLU A 177 4.48 3.90 20.03
C GLU A 177 3.36 4.11 19.01
N ALA A 178 2.14 4.31 19.50
CA ALA A 178 0.98 4.53 18.63
C ALA A 178 1.13 5.78 17.76
N LEU A 179 0.49 5.74 16.58
CA LEU A 179 0.37 6.94 15.75
C LEU A 179 -0.54 7.95 16.44
N VAL A 180 -0.04 9.18 16.62
CA VAL A 180 -0.90 10.31 16.95
C VAL A 180 -1.78 10.65 15.74
N GLU A 181 -2.92 11.25 15.99
CA GLU A 181 -3.76 11.81 14.93
C GLU A 181 -2.94 12.78 14.09
N ASP A 182 -3.16 12.78 12.78
CA ASP A 182 -2.37 13.63 11.89
C ASP A 182 -2.50 15.13 12.20
N CYS A 183 -3.67 15.55 12.65
CA CYS A 183 -3.92 16.92 13.12
C CYS A 183 -3.10 17.29 14.37
N ASP A 184 -2.71 16.32 15.17
CA ASP A 184 -1.92 16.53 16.39
C ASP A 184 -0.41 16.52 16.13
N ARG A 185 0.03 16.13 14.94
CA ARG A 185 1.47 16.09 14.58
C ARG A 185 2.09 17.47 14.34
N GLY A 186 1.27 18.52 14.33
CA GLY A 186 1.69 19.85 13.92
C GLY A 186 1.94 19.97 12.41
N PRO A 187 2.28 21.14 11.92
CA PRO A 187 2.57 21.35 10.51
C PRO A 187 3.78 20.51 10.10
N PHE A 188 3.73 19.89 8.91
CA PHE A 188 4.88 19.28 8.28
C PHE A 188 5.91 20.36 7.99
N LEU A 189 6.93 20.44 8.82
CA LEU A 189 8.05 21.32 8.57
C LEU A 189 8.92 20.74 7.48
N ALA A 190 9.31 21.56 6.51
CA ALA A 190 10.34 21.15 5.58
C ALA A 190 11.62 20.85 6.37
N ALA A 191 12.37 19.83 5.96
CA ALA A 191 13.62 19.49 6.64
C ALA A 191 14.53 20.73 6.78
N GLY A 192 14.93 21.04 7.99
CA GLY A 192 15.76 22.22 8.30
C GLY A 192 15.02 23.50 8.63
N ILE A 193 13.68 23.44 8.74
CA ILE A 193 12.90 24.60 9.20
C ILE A 193 12.21 24.22 10.52
N ASP A 194 12.40 24.99 11.57
CA ASP A 194 11.74 24.78 12.84
C ASP A 194 10.27 25.25 12.83
N ALA A 195 9.56 25.02 13.95
CA ALA A 195 8.14 25.40 14.08
C ALA A 195 7.92 26.94 13.99
N GLU A 196 8.97 27.71 14.14
CA GLU A 196 8.97 29.18 14.09
C GLU A 196 9.36 29.70 12.69
N GLY A 197 9.67 28.79 11.74
CA GLY A 197 10.07 29.13 10.38
C GLY A 197 11.52 29.58 10.25
N THR A 198 12.35 29.23 11.23
CA THR A 198 13.78 29.56 11.25
C THR A 198 14.57 28.44 10.56
N PRO A 199 15.50 28.76 9.59
CA PRO A 199 16.30 27.76 8.90
C PRO A 199 17.34 27.07 9.81
#